data_18b0a2f7c02081c693a8bcec7e95a572
#
_entry.id   18b0a2f7c02081c693a8bcec7e95a572
#
_cell.length_a   1.000
_cell.length_b   1.000
_cell.length_c   1.000
_cell.angle_alpha   90.00
_cell.angle_beta   90.00
_cell.angle_gamma   90.00
#
_symmetry.space_group_name_H-M   'P 1'
#
loop_
_entity.id
_entity.type
_entity.pdbx_description
1 polymer ?
#
loop_
_entity_poly.entity_id
_entity_poly.type
_entity_poly.pdbx_seq_one_letter_code
_entity_poly.pdbx_strand_id
1 'polypeptide(L)'
;DHLETIEPGTGIDSIIDYDEYIREIEDLRHRYGKDINIMLGAEINLEPSIEKETNEYLSRYPFDFIIGSLHASDFTDLAMSDISRGLTQDEYYSKYFEWGMDCVKRDFNFSVLGHLDYIVRYGGYDNKFLNMDVHRESIREILKTLIERGKGIEINTAGLRYNLGHVHPKMEIL
;
A
#
# COMPACT_ATOMS: atom_id res chain seq x y z
N ASP A 1 8.14 -7.75 -4.55
CA ASP A 1 7.55 -7.36 -5.86
C ASP A 1 6.12 -6.89 -5.69
N HIS A 2 5.68 -5.99 -6.55
CA HIS A 2 4.35 -5.42 -6.54
C HIS A 2 3.36 -6.29 -7.30
N LEU A 3 2.28 -6.70 -6.65
CA LEU A 3 1.07 -7.21 -7.30
C LEU A 3 0.08 -6.06 -7.40
N GLU A 4 0.12 -5.33 -8.48
CA GLU A 4 -1.02 -4.49 -8.84
C GLU A 4 -2.10 -5.43 -9.38
N THR A 5 -3.17 -5.60 -8.60
CA THR A 5 -4.33 -6.38 -9.07
C THR A 5 -4.94 -5.66 -10.25
N ILE A 6 -4.88 -6.32 -11.40
CA ILE A 6 -5.19 -5.74 -12.70
C ILE A 6 -6.70 -5.89 -12.95
N GLU A 7 -7.33 -4.79 -13.33
CA GLU A 7 -8.56 -4.88 -14.11
C GLU A 7 -8.26 -5.08 -15.59
N PRO A 8 -9.00 -5.97 -16.27
CA PRO A 8 -8.96 -6.06 -17.72
C PRO A 8 -9.35 -4.72 -18.33
N GLY A 9 -8.43 -4.06 -19.03
CA GLY A 9 -8.69 -2.82 -19.74
C GLY A 9 -8.01 -1.56 -19.21
N THR A 10 -7.31 -1.61 -18.07
CA THR A 10 -6.56 -0.44 -17.54
C THR A 10 -5.18 -0.26 -18.15
N GLY A 11 -4.69 -1.24 -18.92
CA GLY A 11 -3.37 -1.17 -19.58
C GLY A 11 -2.17 -1.30 -18.63
N ILE A 12 -2.41 -1.61 -17.36
CA ILE A 12 -1.34 -1.90 -16.39
C ILE A 12 -1.08 -3.42 -16.44
N ASP A 13 -0.35 -3.85 -17.45
CA ASP A 13 0.11 -5.23 -17.62
C ASP A 13 1.41 -5.48 -16.85
N SER A 14 1.45 -5.23 -15.55
CA SER A 14 2.53 -5.75 -14.71
C SER A 14 2.11 -7.10 -14.11
N ILE A 15 1.90 -8.08 -14.96
CA ILE A 15 1.72 -9.45 -14.49
C ILE A 15 3.10 -9.97 -14.10
N ILE A 16 3.36 -10.02 -12.79
CA ILE A 16 4.50 -10.75 -12.27
C ILE A 16 4.23 -12.24 -12.53
N ASP A 17 5.17 -12.93 -13.21
CA ASP A 17 5.16 -14.37 -13.23
C ASP A 17 5.56 -14.90 -11.86
N TYR A 18 4.55 -15.15 -11.01
CA TYR A 18 4.79 -15.62 -9.65
C TYR A 18 5.43 -17.00 -9.60
N ASP A 19 5.22 -17.85 -10.58
CA ASP A 19 5.89 -19.14 -10.64
C ASP A 19 7.37 -18.97 -10.90
N GLU A 20 7.77 -18.00 -11.71
CA GLU A 20 9.17 -17.63 -11.91
C GLU A 20 9.76 -16.96 -10.67
N TYR A 21 9.07 -15.98 -10.11
CA TYR A 21 9.49 -15.29 -8.88
C TYR A 21 9.72 -16.27 -7.72
N ILE A 22 8.81 -17.20 -7.49
CA ILE A 22 8.95 -18.22 -6.44
C ILE A 22 10.18 -19.11 -6.71
N ARG A 23 10.39 -19.56 -7.95
CA ARG A 23 11.57 -20.36 -8.31
C ARG A 23 12.87 -19.60 -8.02
N GLU A 24 12.93 -18.32 -8.35
CA GLU A 24 14.10 -17.50 -8.05
C GLU A 24 14.36 -17.39 -6.54
N ILE A 25 13.31 -17.15 -5.74
CA ILE A 25 13.43 -17.10 -4.28
C ILE A 25 13.88 -18.45 -3.70
N GLU A 26 13.35 -19.58 -4.18
CA GLU A 26 13.79 -20.91 -3.74
C GLU A 26 15.24 -21.19 -4.11
N ASP A 27 15.71 -20.80 -5.29
CA ASP A 27 17.11 -20.88 -5.69
C ASP A 27 18.02 -20.03 -4.77
N LEU A 28 17.58 -18.83 -4.41
CA LEU A 28 18.31 -17.97 -3.46
C LEU A 28 18.33 -18.58 -2.05
N ARG A 29 17.23 -19.16 -1.59
CA ARG A 29 17.16 -19.90 -0.31
C ARG A 29 18.13 -21.07 -0.30
N HIS A 30 18.21 -21.82 -1.42
CA HIS A 30 19.14 -22.94 -1.55
C HIS A 30 20.61 -22.46 -1.47
N ARG A 31 20.95 -21.33 -2.08
CA ARG A 31 22.32 -20.79 -2.11
C ARG A 31 22.74 -20.13 -0.78
N TYR A 32 21.85 -19.36 -0.18
CA TYR A 32 22.18 -18.43 0.90
C TYR A 32 21.44 -18.72 2.22
N GLY A 33 20.54 -19.68 2.24
CA GLY A 33 19.69 -19.95 3.42
C GLY A 33 20.45 -20.41 4.70
N LYS A 34 21.77 -20.70 4.57
CA LYS A 34 22.63 -20.92 5.73
C LYS A 34 23.14 -19.63 6.38
N ASP A 35 23.19 -18.55 5.59
CA ASP A 35 23.77 -17.27 5.99
C ASP A 35 22.70 -16.23 6.29
N ILE A 36 21.57 -16.27 5.53
CA ILE A 36 20.46 -15.34 5.68
C ILE A 36 19.11 -16.07 5.56
N ASN A 37 18.10 -15.56 6.26
CA ASN A 37 16.71 -15.99 6.07
C ASN A 37 16.06 -15.17 4.95
N ILE A 38 15.66 -15.82 3.86
CA ILE A 38 15.01 -15.17 2.71
C ILE A 38 13.52 -15.48 2.78
N MET A 39 12.70 -14.45 2.91
CA MET A 39 11.25 -14.54 2.97
C MET A 39 10.63 -14.18 1.61
N LEU A 40 9.62 -14.93 1.19
CA LEU A 40 8.81 -14.64 0.01
C LEU A 40 7.77 -13.60 0.38
N GLY A 41 7.81 -12.43 -0.26
CA GLY A 41 6.87 -11.35 0.03
C GLY A 41 6.21 -10.79 -1.22
N ALA A 42 5.10 -10.10 -1.02
CA ALA A 42 4.43 -9.32 -2.06
C ALA A 42 3.93 -7.99 -1.50
N GLU A 43 3.81 -6.99 -2.37
CA GLU A 43 3.05 -5.77 -2.09
C GLU A 43 1.82 -5.78 -2.99
N ILE A 44 0.64 -5.55 -2.41
CA ILE A 44 -0.65 -5.58 -3.11
C ILE A 44 -1.38 -4.25 -2.96
N ASN A 45 -2.12 -3.84 -3.99
CA ASN A 45 -3.10 -2.76 -3.84
C ASN A 45 -4.35 -3.28 -3.13
N LEU A 46 -4.84 -2.53 -2.14
CA LEU A 46 -6.07 -2.82 -1.42
C LEU A 46 -7.26 -2.16 -2.16
N GLU A 47 -7.89 -2.89 -3.05
CA GLU A 47 -9.06 -2.40 -3.79
C GLU A 47 -10.33 -3.16 -3.33
N PRO A 48 -11.25 -2.50 -2.59
CA PRO A 48 -12.39 -3.15 -1.96
C PRO A 48 -13.28 -3.97 -2.90
N SER A 49 -13.41 -3.54 -4.15
CA SER A 49 -14.29 -4.19 -5.13
C SER A 49 -13.81 -5.56 -5.59
N ILE A 50 -12.51 -5.87 -5.41
CA ILE A 50 -11.88 -7.16 -5.78
C ILE A 50 -11.22 -7.88 -4.60
N GLU A 51 -11.65 -7.58 -3.37
CA GLU A 51 -11.13 -8.22 -2.15
C GLU A 51 -11.08 -9.74 -2.24
N LYS A 52 -12.18 -10.35 -2.68
CA LYS A 52 -12.31 -11.81 -2.76
C LYS A 52 -11.33 -12.40 -3.77
N GLU A 53 -11.27 -11.84 -4.95
CA GLU A 53 -10.38 -12.25 -6.04
C GLU A 53 -8.93 -12.12 -5.62
N THR A 54 -8.58 -11.01 -4.95
CA THR A 54 -7.24 -10.77 -4.40
C THR A 54 -6.86 -11.84 -3.38
N ASN A 55 -7.74 -12.14 -2.42
CA ASN A 55 -7.50 -13.16 -1.40
C ASN A 55 -7.40 -14.56 -2.00
N GLU A 56 -8.26 -14.91 -2.96
CA GLU A 56 -8.19 -16.18 -3.68
C GLU A 56 -6.88 -16.32 -4.45
N TYR A 57 -6.39 -15.24 -5.05
CA TYR A 57 -5.12 -15.24 -5.75
C TYR A 57 -3.93 -15.43 -4.79
N LEU A 58 -3.88 -14.65 -3.72
CA LEU A 58 -2.82 -14.75 -2.70
C LEU A 58 -2.75 -16.14 -2.07
N SER A 59 -3.90 -16.79 -1.88
CA SER A 59 -3.95 -18.13 -1.27
C SER A 59 -3.31 -19.24 -2.10
N ARG A 60 -3.00 -18.98 -3.38
CA ARG A 60 -2.33 -19.94 -4.27
C ARG A 60 -0.83 -20.03 -4.02
N TYR A 61 -0.25 -19.05 -3.32
CA TYR A 61 1.18 -18.90 -3.16
C TYR A 61 1.57 -18.83 -1.67
N PRO A 62 2.71 -19.42 -1.28
CA PRO A 62 3.14 -19.48 0.12
C PRO A 62 3.88 -18.22 0.54
N PHE A 63 3.23 -17.05 0.48
CA PHE A 63 3.82 -15.80 0.93
C PHE A 63 4.07 -15.82 2.44
N ASP A 64 5.28 -15.46 2.85
CA ASP A 64 5.67 -15.28 4.25
C ASP A 64 5.23 -13.92 4.79
N PHE A 65 5.15 -12.90 3.92
CA PHE A 65 4.85 -11.53 4.30
C PHE A 65 4.18 -10.77 3.16
N ILE A 66 3.13 -10.00 3.45
CA ILE A 66 2.39 -9.22 2.46
C ILE A 66 2.24 -7.80 2.96
N ILE A 67 2.62 -6.82 2.14
CA ILE A 67 2.34 -5.40 2.34
C ILE A 67 1.04 -5.07 1.61
N GLY A 68 0.05 -4.55 2.32
CA GLY A 68 -1.16 -4.00 1.72
C GLY A 68 -0.98 -2.50 1.53
N SER A 69 -1.20 -1.99 0.33
CA SER A 69 -0.92 -0.59 -0.02
C SER A 69 -2.13 0.10 -0.64
N LEU A 70 -2.17 1.42 -0.52
CA LEU A 70 -3.22 2.27 -1.05
C LEU A 70 -2.67 3.02 -2.28
N HIS A 71 -2.54 2.33 -3.43
CA HIS A 71 -1.97 2.88 -4.65
C HIS A 71 -3.01 3.40 -5.62
N ALA A 72 -4.14 2.72 -5.74
CA ALA A 72 -5.20 3.04 -6.69
C ALA A 72 -6.57 2.90 -6.01
N SER A 73 -7.46 3.84 -6.27
CA SER A 73 -8.85 3.85 -5.82
C SER A 73 -9.77 3.80 -7.03
N ASP A 74 -10.79 2.92 -7.00
CA ASP A 74 -11.66 2.67 -8.16
C ASP A 74 -10.85 2.44 -9.45
N PHE A 75 -9.78 1.61 -9.34
CA PHE A 75 -8.84 1.29 -10.42
C PHE A 75 -8.11 2.50 -11.03
N THR A 76 -8.14 3.63 -10.37
CA THR A 76 -7.43 4.83 -10.81
C THR A 76 -6.17 5.02 -9.96
N ASP A 77 -5.00 4.86 -10.58
CA ASP A 77 -3.70 5.05 -9.94
C ASP A 77 -3.55 6.49 -9.45
N LEU A 78 -3.24 6.65 -8.15
CA LEU A 78 -3.04 7.96 -7.52
C LEU A 78 -1.89 8.75 -8.17
N ALA A 79 -0.88 8.06 -8.72
CA ALA A 79 0.26 8.67 -9.38
C ALA A 79 -0.09 9.19 -10.79
N MET A 80 -1.08 8.57 -11.45
CA MET A 80 -1.44 8.85 -12.84
C MET A 80 -2.69 9.71 -12.99
N SER A 81 -3.44 9.92 -11.92
CA SER A 81 -4.75 10.53 -11.98
C SER A 81 -4.76 12.00 -11.56
N ASP A 82 -5.60 12.77 -12.21
CA ASP A 82 -5.94 14.15 -11.82
C ASP A 82 -7.16 14.15 -10.86
N ILE A 83 -7.17 13.18 -9.91
CA ILE A 83 -8.27 13.03 -8.93
C ILE A 83 -8.35 14.26 -8.02
N SER A 84 -7.25 15.00 -7.88
CA SER A 84 -7.20 16.23 -7.10
C SER A 84 -7.91 17.42 -7.75
N ARG A 85 -8.31 17.31 -9.04
CA ARG A 85 -8.89 18.41 -9.78
C ARG A 85 -10.12 19.00 -9.11
N GLY A 86 -10.03 20.28 -8.77
CA GLY A 86 -11.12 21.02 -8.14
C GLY A 86 -11.27 20.82 -6.65
N LEU A 87 -10.37 20.06 -6.02
CA LEU A 87 -10.33 19.83 -4.59
C LEU A 87 -9.21 20.64 -3.95
N THR A 88 -9.44 21.10 -2.73
CA THR A 88 -8.35 21.55 -1.86
C THR A 88 -7.52 20.35 -1.41
N GLN A 89 -6.29 20.60 -0.95
CA GLN A 89 -5.41 19.54 -0.46
C GLN A 89 -6.04 18.72 0.67
N ASP A 90 -6.66 19.40 1.64
CA ASP A 90 -7.30 18.72 2.77
C ASP A 90 -8.52 17.88 2.32
N GLU A 91 -9.32 18.35 1.36
CA GLU A 91 -10.42 17.56 0.78
C GLU A 91 -9.91 16.32 0.04
N TYR A 92 -8.83 16.45 -0.72
CA TYR A 92 -8.23 15.33 -1.45
C TYR A 92 -7.67 14.29 -0.49
N TYR A 93 -6.91 14.73 0.53
CA TYR A 93 -6.36 13.83 1.54
C TYR A 93 -7.44 13.18 2.41
N SER A 94 -8.53 13.89 2.73
CA SER A 94 -9.67 13.32 3.46
C SER A 94 -10.29 12.14 2.69
N LYS A 95 -10.52 12.29 1.38
CA LYS A 95 -11.02 11.18 0.54
C LYS A 95 -10.08 9.97 0.54
N TYR A 96 -8.78 10.21 0.52
CA TYR A 96 -7.79 9.13 0.61
C TYR A 96 -7.90 8.36 1.93
N PHE A 97 -7.98 9.06 3.07
CA PHE A 97 -8.11 8.39 4.37
C PHE A 97 -9.48 7.75 4.57
N GLU A 98 -10.55 8.29 4.00
CA GLU A 98 -11.87 7.66 3.99
C GLU A 98 -11.84 6.33 3.22
N TRP A 99 -11.25 6.33 2.04
CA TRP A 99 -11.04 5.12 1.26
C TRP A 99 -10.10 4.13 1.97
N GLY A 100 -8.98 4.62 2.52
CA GLY A 100 -8.08 3.80 3.32
C GLY A 100 -8.77 3.12 4.50
N MET A 101 -9.71 3.83 5.16
CA MET A 101 -10.54 3.25 6.21
C MET A 101 -11.44 2.13 5.69
N ASP A 102 -12.05 2.27 4.52
CA ASP A 102 -12.82 1.17 3.91
C ASP A 102 -11.92 -0.03 3.62
N CYS A 103 -10.73 0.18 3.05
CA CYS A 103 -9.77 -0.87 2.77
C CYS A 103 -9.35 -1.66 4.02
N VAL A 104 -8.97 -0.97 5.11
CA VAL A 104 -8.46 -1.65 6.32
C VAL A 104 -9.55 -2.38 7.11
N LYS A 105 -10.82 -2.06 6.88
CA LYS A 105 -11.97 -2.79 7.45
C LYS A 105 -12.26 -4.11 6.75
N ARG A 106 -11.81 -4.27 5.51
CA ARG A 106 -12.01 -5.48 4.71
C ARG A 106 -11.12 -6.62 5.18
N ASP A 107 -11.45 -7.83 4.78
CA ASP A 107 -10.74 -9.05 5.17
C ASP A 107 -9.56 -9.39 4.25
N PHE A 108 -8.87 -8.37 3.73
CA PHE A 108 -7.64 -8.59 2.97
C PHE A 108 -6.57 -9.31 3.80
N ASN A 109 -5.93 -10.29 3.18
CA ASN A 109 -4.82 -11.02 3.77
C ASN A 109 -3.50 -10.27 3.54
N PHE A 110 -3.15 -9.36 4.46
CA PHE A 110 -1.85 -8.67 4.47
C PHE A 110 -1.26 -8.62 5.89
N SER A 111 0.03 -8.38 5.98
CA SER A 111 0.79 -8.31 7.25
C SER A 111 0.84 -6.90 7.83
N VAL A 112 1.18 -5.94 6.98
CA VAL A 112 1.32 -4.52 7.35
C VAL A 112 0.68 -3.62 6.29
N LEU A 113 0.19 -2.45 6.71
CA LEU A 113 -0.19 -1.39 5.78
C LEU A 113 1.07 -0.63 5.35
N GLY A 114 1.31 -0.56 4.06
CA GLY A 114 2.41 0.20 3.45
C GLY A 114 2.19 1.71 3.58
N HIS A 115 3.28 2.47 3.66
CA HIS A 115 3.35 3.94 3.52
C HIS A 115 2.02 4.70 3.69
N LEU A 116 1.41 4.62 4.87
CA LEU A 116 0.05 5.11 5.18
C LEU A 116 -0.29 6.52 4.63
N ASP A 117 0.67 7.44 4.59
CA ASP A 117 0.51 8.81 4.08
C ASP A 117 1.02 8.97 2.63
N TYR A 118 0.94 7.91 1.81
CA TYR A 118 1.40 7.88 0.43
C TYR A 118 0.86 9.03 -0.44
N ILE A 119 -0.37 9.46 -0.16
CA ILE A 119 -1.07 10.53 -0.87
C ILE A 119 -0.31 11.86 -0.88
N VAL A 120 0.57 12.13 0.10
CA VAL A 120 1.33 13.39 0.16
C VAL A 120 2.29 13.58 -1.01
N ARG A 121 2.59 12.52 -1.77
CA ARG A 121 3.41 12.59 -2.99
C ARG A 121 2.65 13.24 -4.16
N TYR A 122 1.32 13.18 -4.16
CA TYR A 122 0.46 13.44 -5.31
C TYR A 122 -0.45 14.64 -5.13
N GLY A 123 -1.29 14.91 -6.12
CA GLY A 123 -2.28 15.98 -6.10
C GLY A 123 -1.80 17.32 -6.62
N GLY A 124 -0.54 17.44 -7.08
CA GLY A 124 -0.03 18.66 -7.72
C GLY A 124 0.05 19.91 -6.82
N TYR A 125 -0.07 19.74 -5.49
CA TYR A 125 0.03 20.86 -4.55
C TYR A 125 1.48 21.25 -4.30
N ASP A 126 1.77 22.55 -4.25
CA ASP A 126 3.11 23.10 -4.00
C ASP A 126 3.63 22.71 -2.61
N ASN A 127 2.74 22.65 -1.62
CA ASN A 127 3.04 22.24 -0.27
C ASN A 127 2.61 20.78 -0.05
N LYS A 128 3.56 19.90 0.24
CA LYS A 128 3.32 18.48 0.58
C LYS A 128 3.00 18.27 2.07
N PHE A 129 2.35 19.23 2.69
CA PHE A 129 2.04 19.21 4.12
C PHE A 129 0.79 18.40 4.42
N LEU A 130 0.91 17.46 5.35
CA LEU A 130 -0.23 16.75 5.92
C LEU A 130 -0.73 17.51 7.14
N ASN A 131 -1.92 18.08 7.05
CA ASN A 131 -2.55 18.84 8.12
C ASN A 131 -3.09 17.90 9.21
N MET A 132 -2.32 17.71 10.27
CA MET A 132 -2.70 16.82 11.36
C MET A 132 -3.90 17.33 12.19
N ASP A 133 -4.26 18.62 12.13
CA ASP A 133 -5.47 19.11 12.80
C ASP A 133 -6.75 18.64 12.09
N VAL A 134 -6.65 18.40 10.76
CA VAL A 134 -7.75 17.88 9.95
C VAL A 134 -7.77 16.35 9.94
N HIS A 135 -6.63 15.70 9.76
CA HIS A 135 -6.57 14.28 9.42
C HIS A 135 -6.28 13.34 10.61
N ARG A 136 -5.89 13.86 11.76
CA ARG A 136 -5.49 13.08 12.96
C ARG A 136 -6.50 12.00 13.33
N GLU A 137 -7.80 12.32 13.36
CA GLU A 137 -8.81 11.38 13.81
C GLU A 137 -9.00 10.23 12.80
N SER A 138 -9.04 10.54 11.51
CA SER A 138 -9.11 9.51 10.45
C SER A 138 -7.91 8.57 10.48
N ILE A 139 -6.70 9.13 10.62
CA ILE A 139 -5.47 8.34 10.74
C ILE A 139 -5.49 7.47 11.99
N ARG A 140 -5.91 8.04 13.13
CA ARG A 140 -6.01 7.30 14.39
C ARG A 140 -6.98 6.13 14.31
N GLU A 141 -8.13 6.29 13.68
CA GLU A 141 -9.11 5.21 13.52
C GLU A 141 -8.59 4.12 12.56
N ILE A 142 -7.83 4.48 11.51
CA ILE A 142 -7.13 3.50 10.66
C ILE A 142 -6.13 2.69 11.51
N LEU A 143 -5.25 3.35 12.26
CA LEU A 143 -4.25 2.69 13.10
C LEU A 143 -4.90 1.77 14.15
N LYS A 144 -5.97 2.24 14.79
CA LYS A 144 -6.73 1.45 15.75
C LYS A 144 -7.34 0.20 15.11
N THR A 145 -7.94 0.34 13.93
CA THR A 145 -8.49 -0.78 13.17
C THR A 145 -7.40 -1.80 12.82
N LEU A 146 -6.22 -1.36 12.40
CA LEU A 146 -5.09 -2.23 12.13
C LEU A 146 -4.65 -3.00 13.39
N ILE A 147 -4.53 -2.32 14.54
CA ILE A 147 -4.19 -2.94 15.82
C ILE A 147 -5.22 -4.00 16.22
N GLU A 148 -6.51 -3.67 16.15
CA GLU A 148 -7.62 -4.59 16.47
C GLU A 148 -7.61 -5.84 15.58
N ARG A 149 -7.10 -5.71 14.35
CA ARG A 149 -6.96 -6.80 13.38
C ARG A 149 -5.59 -7.50 13.43
N GLY A 150 -4.72 -7.13 14.38
CA GLY A 150 -3.38 -7.71 14.54
C GLY A 150 -2.42 -7.40 13.39
N LYS A 151 -2.63 -6.28 12.69
CA LYS A 151 -1.80 -5.84 11.57
C LYS A 151 -0.87 -4.70 11.99
N GLY A 152 0.29 -4.61 11.33
CA GLY A 152 1.25 -3.54 11.56
C GLY A 152 1.16 -2.43 10.51
N ILE A 153 2.12 -1.51 10.58
CA ILE A 153 2.40 -0.50 9.55
C ILE A 153 3.85 -0.59 9.11
N GLU A 154 4.11 -0.20 7.87
CA GLU A 154 5.46 -0.07 7.33
C GLU A 154 6.04 1.31 7.66
N ILE A 155 7.34 1.38 7.91
CA ILE A 155 8.13 2.61 7.84
C ILE A 155 8.92 2.60 6.54
N ASN A 156 8.43 3.34 5.53
CA ASN A 156 9.01 3.37 4.21
C ASN A 156 9.93 4.60 4.03
N THR A 157 11.20 4.36 3.68
CA THR A 157 12.21 5.43 3.55
C THR A 157 12.17 6.17 2.21
N ALA A 158 11.30 5.77 1.28
CA ALA A 158 11.21 6.39 -0.04
C ALA A 158 10.89 7.89 -0.01
N GLY A 159 10.19 8.37 1.02
CA GLY A 159 9.91 9.80 1.19
C GLY A 159 11.18 10.67 1.17
N LEU A 160 12.31 10.14 1.66
CA LEU A 160 13.60 10.83 1.60
C LEU A 160 14.12 10.96 0.16
N ARG A 161 13.86 9.98 -0.71
CA ARG A 161 14.22 10.01 -2.14
C ARG A 161 13.34 10.96 -2.95
N TYR A 162 12.10 11.18 -2.51
CA TYR A 162 11.12 12.06 -3.15
C TYR A 162 11.14 13.49 -2.60
N ASN A 163 12.22 13.87 -1.88
CA ASN A 163 12.41 15.20 -1.31
C ASN A 163 11.29 15.67 -0.37
N LEU A 164 10.59 14.74 0.29
CA LEU A 164 9.58 15.07 1.30
C LEU A 164 10.19 15.44 2.65
N GLY A 165 11.48 15.12 2.86
CA GLY A 165 12.21 15.40 4.11
C GLY A 165 11.85 14.48 5.27
N HIS A 166 11.01 13.46 5.04
CA HIS A 166 10.60 12.48 6.05
C HIS A 166 10.34 11.10 5.44
N VAL A 167 10.23 10.09 6.27
CA VAL A 167 9.79 8.74 5.90
C VAL A 167 8.26 8.69 5.75
N HIS A 168 7.73 7.61 5.22
CA HIS A 168 6.30 7.29 5.24
C HIS A 168 6.00 6.20 6.29
N PRO A 169 5.01 6.38 7.16
CA PRO A 169 4.35 7.65 7.42
C PRO A 169 5.29 8.64 8.13
N LYS A 170 4.93 9.93 8.09
CA LYS A 170 5.70 10.96 8.81
C LYS A 170 5.65 10.73 10.32
N MET A 171 6.68 11.21 11.04
CA MET A 171 6.88 10.94 12.48
C MET A 171 5.71 11.33 13.38
N GLU A 172 4.89 12.33 13.00
CA GLU A 172 3.73 12.75 13.78
C GLU A 172 2.58 11.71 13.76
N ILE A 173 2.65 10.72 12.86
CA ILE A 173 1.70 9.61 12.78
C ILE A 173 2.13 8.43 13.65
N LEU A 174 3.45 8.27 13.83
CA LEU A 174 4.05 7.21 14.65
C LEU A 174 4.01 7.54 16.14
#